data_5792091994cbb4ab592c6064682821b7
#
_entry.id   5792091994cbb4ab592c6064682821b7
#
_cell.length_a   1.000
_cell.length_b   1.000
_cell.length_c   1.000
_cell.angle_alpha   90.00
_cell.angle_beta   90.00
_cell.angle_gamma   90.00
#
_symmetry.space_group_name_H-M   'P 1'
#
loop_
_entity.id
_entity.type
_entity.pdbx_description
1 polymer ?
#
loop_
_entity_poly.entity_id
_entity_poly.type
_entity_poly.pdbx_seq_one_letter_code
_entity_poly.pdbx_strand_id
1 'polypeptide(L)'
;MKKLALQLLTGLLIIGALLLGMKIWFLPKYVYKRNAKTAEKTISSVSKKKDDKESGYDIYTFEEASKKFTVDQSLLLVNSEHTITSDYPADIVEYKDTGVLMNSCIIDSYAELSKAVSDNVGDKLYVMSSYRSYEDQQRVYDEEGPEIAALPGTSEHQTGLALDVYVSEFAGAGFIQSDAGIFVNDHCYDYGFIIRYPYGGEDITGFEYEPWHIRYVGLPHSKLIEESGCLFEDYADLFEVGEYSEYEGYLIGRMPKDEIRIPKDAKDVVISEDGLGFVFVTVKTEAK
;
A
#
# COMPACT_ATOMS: atom_id res chain seq x y z
N MET A 1 39.21 3.73 -40.18
CA MET A 1 39.14 3.50 -38.71
C MET A 1 38.30 4.57 -37.99
N LYS A 2 38.54 5.90 -38.09
CA LYS A 2 37.80 6.94 -37.40
C LYS A 2 36.28 6.95 -37.70
N LYS A 3 35.85 6.71 -38.96
CA LYS A 3 34.41 6.65 -39.32
C LYS A 3 33.70 5.45 -38.70
N LEU A 4 34.34 4.29 -38.65
CA LEU A 4 33.75 3.10 -38.03
C LEU A 4 33.64 3.23 -36.52
N ALA A 5 34.62 3.81 -35.84
CA ALA A 5 34.58 4.10 -34.40
C ALA A 5 33.47 5.12 -34.06
N LEU A 6 33.28 6.12 -34.90
CA LEU A 6 32.18 7.11 -34.70
C LEU A 6 30.81 6.44 -34.88
N GLN A 7 30.64 5.59 -35.89
CA GLN A 7 29.36 4.87 -36.08
C GLN A 7 29.06 3.88 -34.94
N LEU A 8 30.06 3.19 -34.39
CA LEU A 8 29.89 2.35 -33.21
C LEU A 8 29.52 3.15 -31.96
N LEU A 9 30.17 4.30 -31.75
CA LEU A 9 29.85 5.19 -30.62
C LEU A 9 28.43 5.74 -30.73
N THR A 10 28.02 6.15 -31.93
CA THR A 10 26.65 6.64 -32.18
C THR A 10 25.62 5.52 -31.96
N GLY A 11 25.91 4.30 -32.40
CA GLY A 11 25.08 3.12 -32.18
C GLY A 11 24.90 2.81 -30.69
N LEU A 12 25.98 2.86 -29.91
CA LEU A 12 25.93 2.66 -28.44
C LEU A 12 25.14 3.73 -27.72
N LEU A 13 25.24 5.00 -28.14
CA LEU A 13 24.47 6.10 -27.59
C LEU A 13 22.96 5.96 -27.88
N ILE A 14 22.60 5.52 -29.09
CA ILE A 14 21.20 5.27 -29.46
C ILE A 14 20.65 4.09 -28.66
N ILE A 15 21.40 3.01 -28.50
CA ILE A 15 21.00 1.85 -27.67
C ILE A 15 20.85 2.28 -26.20
N GLY A 16 21.77 3.07 -25.67
CA GLY A 16 21.68 3.60 -24.30
C GLY A 16 20.45 4.48 -24.11
N ALA A 17 20.14 5.36 -25.08
CA ALA A 17 18.94 6.21 -25.02
C ALA A 17 17.64 5.39 -25.13
N LEU A 18 17.62 4.32 -25.94
CA LEU A 18 16.48 3.39 -26.04
C LEU A 18 16.27 2.60 -24.75
N LEU A 19 17.36 2.09 -24.15
CA LEU A 19 17.30 1.38 -22.87
C LEU A 19 16.84 2.29 -21.73
N LEU A 20 17.31 3.54 -21.71
CA LEU A 20 16.87 4.55 -20.75
C LEU A 20 15.38 4.88 -20.96
N GLY A 21 14.95 5.08 -22.19
CA GLY A 21 13.53 5.30 -22.53
C GLY A 21 12.64 4.11 -22.14
N MET A 22 13.14 2.87 -22.27
CA MET A 22 12.43 1.68 -21.77
C MET A 22 12.33 1.68 -20.25
N LYS A 23 13.40 2.02 -19.52
CA LYS A 23 13.43 2.06 -18.06
C LYS A 23 12.49 3.13 -17.50
N ILE A 24 12.48 4.32 -18.10
CA ILE A 24 11.70 5.48 -17.59
C ILE A 24 10.24 5.45 -18.05
N TRP A 25 9.95 4.95 -19.24
CA TRP A 25 8.64 5.11 -19.89
C TRP A 25 7.87 3.82 -20.14
N PHE A 26 8.55 2.72 -20.37
CA PHE A 26 7.92 1.47 -20.83
C PHE A 26 7.74 0.45 -19.69
N LEU A 27 8.71 0.34 -18.76
CA LEU A 27 8.62 -0.61 -17.65
C LEU A 27 7.42 -0.36 -16.71
N PRO A 28 7.15 0.87 -16.25
CA PRO A 28 6.00 1.13 -15.39
C PRO A 28 4.68 0.75 -16.07
N LYS A 29 4.52 1.07 -17.37
CA LYS A 29 3.35 0.72 -18.18
C LYS A 29 3.21 -0.78 -18.41
N TYR A 30 4.33 -1.48 -18.51
CA TYR A 30 4.33 -2.93 -18.70
C TYR A 30 3.95 -3.66 -17.41
N VAL A 31 4.48 -3.23 -16.27
CA VAL A 31 4.15 -3.79 -14.94
C VAL A 31 2.67 -3.62 -14.68
N TYR A 32 2.11 -2.41 -14.82
CA TYR A 32 0.68 -2.17 -14.65
C TYR A 32 -0.20 -3.05 -15.56
N LYS A 33 0.12 -3.13 -16.87
CA LYS A 33 -0.64 -3.98 -17.81
C LYS A 33 -0.54 -5.47 -17.51
N ARG A 34 0.58 -5.91 -16.95
CA ARG A 34 0.75 -7.29 -16.50
C ARG A 34 -0.16 -7.59 -15.32
N ASN A 35 -0.19 -6.69 -14.34
CA ASN A 35 -0.98 -6.83 -13.12
C ASN A 35 -2.50 -6.81 -13.43
N ALA A 36 -2.96 -5.88 -14.28
CA ALA A 36 -4.35 -5.85 -14.73
C ALA A 36 -4.83 -7.16 -15.40
N LYS A 37 -3.94 -7.87 -16.11
CA LYS A 37 -4.28 -9.19 -16.71
C LYS A 37 -4.29 -10.32 -15.68
N THR A 38 -3.57 -10.17 -14.58
CA THR A 38 -3.52 -11.17 -13.50
C THR A 38 -4.72 -11.01 -12.57
N ALA A 39 -5.27 -9.79 -12.45
CA ALA A 39 -6.40 -9.44 -11.61
C ALA A 39 -7.62 -10.38 -11.79
N GLU A 40 -8.07 -10.59 -13.03
CA GLU A 40 -9.20 -11.47 -13.33
C GLU A 40 -8.97 -12.91 -12.84
N LYS A 41 -7.72 -13.38 -12.89
CA LYS A 41 -7.37 -14.73 -12.45
C LYS A 41 -7.32 -14.83 -10.92
N THR A 42 -6.79 -13.83 -10.23
CA THR A 42 -6.65 -13.81 -8.77
C THR A 42 -8.01 -13.67 -8.09
N ILE A 43 -8.86 -12.75 -8.57
CA ILE A 43 -10.25 -12.61 -8.08
C ILE A 43 -11.02 -13.93 -8.20
N SER A 44 -10.81 -14.69 -9.28
CA SER A 44 -11.42 -16.02 -9.44
C SER A 44 -10.81 -17.10 -8.55
N SER A 45 -9.60 -16.88 -8.01
CA SER A 45 -8.89 -17.84 -7.16
C SER A 45 -9.11 -17.63 -5.65
N VAL A 46 -9.63 -16.47 -5.23
CA VAL A 46 -10.07 -16.24 -3.86
C VAL A 46 -11.28 -17.13 -3.61
N SER A 47 -11.07 -18.24 -2.90
CA SER A 47 -12.13 -19.20 -2.67
C SER A 47 -13.10 -18.67 -1.63
N LYS A 48 -14.37 -18.51 -2.02
CA LYS A 48 -15.44 -18.20 -1.07
C LYS A 48 -15.67 -19.41 -0.18
N LYS A 49 -15.42 -19.26 1.12
CA LYS A 49 -15.79 -20.28 2.11
C LYS A 49 -17.30 -20.17 2.33
N LYS A 50 -18.06 -21.11 1.78
CA LYS A 50 -19.46 -21.29 2.17
C LYS A 50 -19.48 -21.93 3.54
N ASP A 51 -19.74 -21.13 4.56
CA ASP A 51 -19.94 -21.67 5.90
C ASP A 51 -21.36 -22.19 6.12
N ASP A 52 -21.41 -23.38 6.69
CA ASP A 52 -22.62 -23.86 7.36
C ASP A 52 -22.84 -23.02 8.62
N LYS A 53 -23.82 -22.15 8.53
CA LYS A 53 -24.23 -21.06 9.40
C LYS A 53 -24.09 -21.29 10.90
N GLU A 54 -23.65 -20.25 11.62
CA GLU A 54 -23.86 -19.92 13.05
C GLU A 54 -23.05 -20.66 14.11
N SER A 55 -22.64 -21.90 13.96
CA SER A 55 -22.05 -22.66 15.10
C SER A 55 -20.53 -22.43 15.28
N GLY A 56 -19.82 -21.92 14.27
CA GLY A 56 -18.36 -21.80 14.23
C GLY A 56 -17.79 -20.43 14.61
N TYR A 57 -18.63 -19.42 14.80
CA TYR A 57 -18.23 -18.03 15.05
C TYR A 57 -18.73 -17.52 16.39
N ASP A 58 -17.95 -16.66 17.02
CA ASP A 58 -18.42 -15.72 18.05
C ASP A 58 -18.75 -14.41 17.35
N ILE A 59 -19.80 -13.71 17.81
CA ILE A 59 -20.28 -12.44 17.25
C ILE A 59 -19.99 -11.33 18.23
N TYR A 60 -19.45 -10.22 17.72
CA TYR A 60 -19.05 -9.05 18.49
C TYR A 60 -19.56 -7.78 17.84
N THR A 61 -19.83 -6.78 18.62
CA THR A 61 -19.81 -5.36 18.17
C THR A 61 -18.35 -4.91 18.04
N PHE A 62 -18.10 -3.82 17.33
CA PHE A 62 -16.75 -3.26 17.21
C PHE A 62 -16.15 -2.90 18.57
N GLU A 63 -16.95 -2.33 19.48
CA GLU A 63 -16.49 -2.00 20.84
C GLU A 63 -16.08 -3.24 21.65
N GLU A 64 -16.81 -4.35 21.53
CA GLU A 64 -16.46 -5.61 22.20
C GLU A 64 -15.20 -6.24 21.57
N ALA A 65 -15.13 -6.25 20.25
CA ALA A 65 -14.03 -6.82 19.51
C ALA A 65 -12.71 -6.06 19.76
N SER A 66 -12.76 -4.72 19.83
CA SER A 66 -11.60 -3.86 20.10
C SER A 66 -10.97 -4.06 21.49
N LYS A 67 -11.73 -4.58 22.45
CA LYS A 67 -11.22 -4.93 23.79
C LYS A 67 -10.51 -6.29 23.82
N LYS A 68 -10.71 -7.11 22.81
CA LYS A 68 -10.27 -8.52 22.80
C LYS A 68 -9.22 -8.83 21.73
N PHE A 69 -9.24 -8.12 20.62
CA PHE A 69 -8.39 -8.36 19.45
C PHE A 69 -7.57 -7.11 19.10
N THR A 70 -6.55 -7.31 18.28
CA THR A 70 -5.76 -6.19 17.75
C THR A 70 -6.63 -5.39 16.78
N VAL A 71 -6.65 -4.08 16.98
CA VAL A 71 -7.28 -3.13 16.05
C VAL A 71 -6.20 -2.23 15.49
N ASP A 72 -6.19 -2.04 14.19
CA ASP A 72 -5.33 -1.10 13.49
C ASP A 72 -6.14 -0.24 12.51
N GLN A 73 -5.44 0.61 11.77
CA GLN A 73 -6.04 1.51 10.79
C GLN A 73 -5.54 1.23 9.36
N SER A 74 -4.90 0.07 9.17
CA SER A 74 -4.18 -0.25 7.93
C SER A 74 -5.05 -0.19 6.69
N LEU A 75 -6.34 -0.54 6.79
CA LEU A 75 -7.26 -0.59 5.65
C LEU A 75 -8.18 0.63 5.53
N LEU A 76 -7.94 1.68 6.32
CA LEU A 76 -8.70 2.91 6.22
C LEU A 76 -8.44 3.60 4.87
N LEU A 77 -9.46 3.69 4.03
CA LEU A 77 -9.38 4.47 2.79
C LEU A 77 -9.49 5.96 3.09
N VAL A 78 -8.49 6.72 2.65
CA VAL A 78 -8.47 8.19 2.73
C VAL A 78 -8.17 8.76 1.35
N ASN A 79 -9.07 9.58 0.83
CA ASN A 79 -8.93 10.28 -0.44
C ASN A 79 -9.90 11.48 -0.49
N SER A 80 -10.12 12.07 -1.67
CA SER A 80 -11.01 13.22 -1.85
C SER A 80 -12.49 12.93 -1.51
N GLU A 81 -12.92 11.68 -1.56
CA GLU A 81 -14.30 11.25 -1.27
C GLU A 81 -14.44 10.71 0.15
N HIS A 82 -13.38 10.20 0.74
CA HIS A 82 -13.33 9.59 2.07
C HIS A 82 -12.33 10.35 2.94
N THR A 83 -12.84 11.34 3.66
CA THR A 83 -12.01 12.29 4.41
C THR A 83 -11.91 11.92 5.88
N ILE A 84 -10.80 12.27 6.50
CA ILE A 84 -10.61 12.25 7.95
C ILE A 84 -10.71 13.67 8.53
N THR A 85 -11.09 13.75 9.78
CA THR A 85 -11.23 15.02 10.50
C THR A 85 -9.91 15.49 11.10
N SER A 86 -9.83 16.75 11.54
CA SER A 86 -8.63 17.32 12.18
C SER A 86 -8.28 16.64 13.51
N ASP A 87 -9.23 15.99 14.16
CA ASP A 87 -9.07 15.24 15.41
C ASP A 87 -8.95 13.72 15.19
N TYR A 88 -8.65 13.29 13.95
CA TYR A 88 -8.43 11.88 13.65
C TYR A 88 -7.32 11.29 14.54
N PRO A 89 -7.61 10.19 15.27
CA PRO A 89 -6.71 9.65 16.30
C PRO A 89 -5.64 8.72 15.69
N ALA A 90 -4.70 9.28 14.93
CA ALA A 90 -3.58 8.51 14.41
C ALA A 90 -2.64 8.09 15.55
N ASP A 91 -2.29 6.80 15.60
CA ASP A 91 -1.35 6.25 16.59
C ASP A 91 0.09 6.45 16.11
N ILE A 92 0.63 7.64 16.37
CA ILE A 92 1.91 8.10 15.83
C ILE A 92 3.04 7.91 16.82
N VAL A 93 4.11 7.29 16.32
CA VAL A 93 5.38 7.10 17.05
C VAL A 93 6.56 7.51 16.18
N GLU A 94 7.69 7.79 16.82
CA GLU A 94 8.94 8.09 16.14
C GLU A 94 9.71 6.80 15.82
N TYR A 95 10.15 6.67 14.56
CA TYR A 95 10.96 5.53 14.14
C TYR A 95 12.42 5.67 14.58
N LYS A 96 12.86 4.86 15.55
CA LYS A 96 14.28 4.68 15.98
C LYS A 96 15.03 6.00 16.18
N ASP A 97 14.44 6.98 16.82
CA ASP A 97 15.05 8.31 17.10
C ASP A 97 15.60 9.02 15.84
N THR A 98 14.91 8.86 14.70
CA THR A 98 15.33 9.45 13.42
C THR A 98 14.60 10.75 13.06
N GLY A 99 13.60 11.16 13.85
CA GLY A 99 12.68 12.25 13.52
C GLY A 99 11.56 11.85 12.56
N VAL A 100 11.56 10.63 12.03
CA VAL A 100 10.52 10.12 11.15
C VAL A 100 9.34 9.65 11.99
N LEU A 101 8.19 10.33 11.84
CA LEU A 101 6.95 9.99 12.54
C LEU A 101 6.08 9.11 11.64
N MET A 102 5.58 8.00 12.17
CA MET A 102 4.70 7.10 11.42
C MET A 102 3.74 6.37 12.36
N ASN A 103 2.72 5.75 11.81
CA ASN A 103 1.78 4.95 12.61
C ASN A 103 2.53 3.77 13.25
N SER A 104 2.20 3.44 14.50
CA SER A 104 2.88 2.38 15.26
C SER A 104 2.81 1.03 14.56
N CYS A 105 1.72 0.73 13.85
CA CYS A 105 1.51 -0.56 13.18
C CYS A 105 2.44 -0.80 11.96
N ILE A 106 3.11 0.24 11.43
CA ILE A 106 3.97 0.08 10.25
C ILE A 106 5.47 -0.04 10.57
N ILE A 107 5.85 0.16 11.83
CA ILE A 107 7.26 0.26 12.25
C ILE A 107 8.09 -0.95 11.83
N ASP A 108 7.62 -2.14 12.16
CA ASP A 108 8.36 -3.39 11.88
C ASP A 108 8.38 -3.67 10.37
N SER A 109 7.26 -3.49 9.69
CA SER A 109 7.14 -3.67 8.24
C SER A 109 8.04 -2.72 7.45
N TYR A 110 8.12 -1.44 7.86
CA TYR A 110 9.06 -0.51 7.25
C TYR A 110 10.52 -0.90 7.53
N ALA A 111 10.84 -1.33 8.75
CA ALA A 111 12.17 -1.79 9.08
C ALA A 111 12.60 -3.00 8.25
N GLU A 112 11.69 -3.96 8.01
CA GLU A 112 11.92 -5.13 7.17
C GLU A 112 12.11 -4.74 5.70
N LEU A 113 11.27 -3.87 5.14
CA LEU A 113 11.41 -3.36 3.77
C LEU A 113 12.74 -2.60 3.60
N SER A 114 13.09 -1.70 4.53
CA SER A 114 14.34 -0.94 4.49
C SER A 114 15.56 -1.86 4.56
N LYS A 115 15.50 -2.90 5.40
CA LYS A 115 16.53 -3.92 5.48
C LYS A 115 16.64 -4.71 4.19
N ALA A 116 15.52 -5.10 3.59
CA ALA A 116 15.51 -5.85 2.34
C ALA A 116 16.11 -5.04 1.17
N VAL A 117 15.84 -3.74 1.08
CA VAL A 117 16.51 -2.85 0.12
C VAL A 117 18.03 -2.89 0.34
N SER A 118 18.48 -2.74 1.58
CA SER A 118 19.92 -2.77 1.89
C SER A 118 20.56 -4.12 1.55
N ASP A 119 19.90 -5.23 1.88
CA ASP A 119 20.44 -6.58 1.66
C ASP A 119 20.50 -6.98 0.17
N ASN A 120 19.52 -6.55 -0.63
CA ASN A 120 19.41 -6.98 -2.03
C ASN A 120 20.01 -6.00 -3.03
N VAL A 121 20.00 -4.70 -2.70
CA VAL A 121 20.43 -3.63 -3.62
C VAL A 121 21.69 -2.92 -3.13
N GLY A 122 21.95 -2.94 -1.81
CA GLY A 122 23.09 -2.26 -1.21
C GLY A 122 22.83 -0.77 -0.92
N ASP A 123 21.64 -0.27 -1.18
CA ASP A 123 21.24 1.10 -0.90
C ASP A 123 20.56 1.25 0.47
N LYS A 124 20.54 2.48 0.99
CA LYS A 124 19.80 2.82 2.20
C LYS A 124 18.52 3.55 1.83
N LEU A 125 17.38 2.97 2.20
CA LEU A 125 16.08 3.59 2.03
C LEU A 125 15.86 4.66 3.08
N TYR A 126 15.55 5.87 2.64
CA TYR A 126 15.23 7.03 3.47
C TYR A 126 13.76 7.41 3.31
N VAL A 127 13.24 8.15 4.29
CA VAL A 127 11.89 8.74 4.24
C VAL A 127 12.04 10.24 4.05
N MET A 128 11.41 10.77 3.00
CA MET A 128 11.36 12.20 2.68
C MET A 128 10.14 12.87 3.32
N SER A 129 8.99 12.19 3.26
CA SER A 129 7.73 12.63 3.88
C SER A 129 7.11 11.46 4.65
N SER A 130 6.63 11.75 5.86
CA SER A 130 6.02 10.78 6.75
C SER A 130 4.69 11.32 7.29
N TYR A 131 4.34 11.06 8.55
CA TYR A 131 3.15 11.65 9.14
C TYR A 131 3.15 13.18 9.03
N ARG A 132 2.01 13.74 8.68
CA ARG A 132 1.69 15.18 8.71
C ARG A 132 0.43 15.42 9.53
N SER A 133 0.45 16.40 10.45
CA SER A 133 -0.76 16.86 11.11
C SER A 133 -1.74 17.51 10.11
N TYR A 134 -2.97 17.71 10.53
CA TYR A 134 -3.96 18.43 9.72
C TYR A 134 -3.48 19.85 9.38
N GLU A 135 -2.90 20.54 10.36
CA GLU A 135 -2.34 21.88 10.21
C GLU A 135 -1.11 21.90 9.30
N ASP A 136 -0.24 20.90 9.40
CA ASP A 136 0.91 20.77 8.50
C ASP A 136 0.46 20.51 7.07
N GLN A 137 -0.55 19.67 6.87
CA GLN A 137 -1.13 19.44 5.54
C GLN A 137 -1.75 20.70 4.97
N GLN A 138 -2.44 21.51 5.79
CA GLN A 138 -2.98 22.80 5.36
C GLN A 138 -1.86 23.74 4.90
N ARG A 139 -0.74 23.79 5.63
CA ARG A 139 0.41 24.61 5.26
C ARG A 139 1.01 24.14 3.92
N VAL A 140 1.19 22.85 3.73
CA VAL A 140 1.69 22.30 2.45
C VAL A 140 0.75 22.62 1.31
N TYR A 141 -0.56 22.50 1.51
CA TYR A 141 -1.57 22.84 0.51
C TYR A 141 -1.55 24.33 0.14
N ASP A 142 -1.38 25.21 1.14
CA ASP A 142 -1.31 26.66 0.92
C ASP A 142 -0.01 27.08 0.18
N GLU A 143 1.09 26.34 0.40
CA GLU A 143 2.40 26.63 -0.20
C GLU A 143 2.54 26.04 -1.62
N GLU A 144 2.08 24.82 -1.85
CA GLU A 144 2.30 24.07 -3.10
C GLU A 144 1.09 24.14 -4.06
N GLY A 145 -0.09 24.38 -3.52
CA GLY A 145 -1.33 24.52 -4.29
C GLY A 145 -2.04 23.18 -4.61
N PRO A 146 -3.27 23.26 -5.13
CA PRO A 146 -4.16 22.11 -5.33
C PRO A 146 -3.72 21.10 -6.39
N GLU A 147 -2.79 21.49 -7.26
CA GLU A 147 -2.27 20.63 -8.34
C GLU A 147 -1.18 19.66 -7.82
N ILE A 148 -0.61 19.94 -6.62
CA ILE A 148 0.53 19.20 -6.07
C ILE A 148 0.15 18.56 -4.74
N ALA A 149 -0.55 19.30 -3.88
CA ALA A 149 -0.85 18.86 -2.51
C ALA A 149 -2.32 18.52 -2.32
N ALA A 150 -2.58 17.40 -1.64
CA ALA A 150 -3.93 17.01 -1.22
C ALA A 150 -4.50 18.03 -0.21
N LEU A 151 -5.81 18.25 -0.24
CA LEU A 151 -6.52 19.02 0.78
C LEU A 151 -6.34 18.38 2.17
N PRO A 152 -6.32 19.17 3.26
CA PRO A 152 -6.38 18.61 4.61
C PRO A 152 -7.62 17.73 4.80
N GLY A 153 -7.42 16.57 5.41
CA GLY A 153 -8.43 15.52 5.55
C GLY A 153 -8.47 14.51 4.40
N THR A 154 -7.80 14.77 3.28
CA THR A 154 -7.77 13.86 2.11
C THR A 154 -6.40 13.23 1.86
N SER A 155 -5.39 13.58 2.67
CA SER A 155 -4.03 13.05 2.56
C SER A 155 -3.80 11.85 3.46
N GLU A 156 -3.31 10.75 2.91
CA GLU A 156 -2.93 9.54 3.67
C GLU A 156 -1.77 9.78 4.65
N HIS A 157 -0.92 10.81 4.42
CA HIS A 157 0.11 11.19 5.38
C HIS A 157 -0.44 11.55 6.76
N GLN A 158 -1.69 12.02 6.84
CA GLN A 158 -2.34 12.34 8.10
C GLN A 158 -2.70 11.11 8.94
N THR A 159 -2.66 9.91 8.37
CA THR A 159 -2.84 8.64 9.07
C THR A 159 -1.54 8.07 9.63
N GLY A 160 -0.38 8.54 9.13
CA GLY A 160 0.93 7.98 9.38
C GLY A 160 1.17 6.62 8.70
N LEU A 161 0.26 6.18 7.81
CA LEU A 161 0.34 4.91 7.09
C LEU A 161 1.01 5.05 5.71
N ALA A 162 1.22 6.27 5.24
CA ALA A 162 1.90 6.56 3.97
C ALA A 162 3.28 7.18 4.21
N LEU A 163 4.24 6.78 3.39
CA LEU A 163 5.61 7.26 3.41
C LEU A 163 6.06 7.58 1.98
N ASP A 164 6.69 8.75 1.82
CA ASP A 164 7.45 9.06 0.61
C ASP A 164 8.90 8.63 0.82
N VAL A 165 9.34 7.65 0.06
CA VAL A 165 10.67 7.05 0.22
C VAL A 165 11.62 7.45 -0.90
N TYR A 166 12.92 7.45 -0.61
CA TYR A 166 13.97 7.77 -1.58
C TYR A 166 15.29 7.10 -1.24
N VAL A 167 16.22 7.11 -2.18
CA VAL A 167 17.63 6.79 -1.95
C VAL A 167 18.50 7.96 -2.39
N SER A 168 19.78 7.94 -2.00
CA SER A 168 20.73 9.01 -2.39
C SER A 168 20.68 9.26 -3.89
N GLU A 169 20.57 10.53 -4.30
CA GLU A 169 20.48 11.01 -5.68
C GLU A 169 19.17 10.70 -6.44
N PHE A 170 18.26 9.87 -5.90
CA PHE A 170 17.00 9.49 -6.54
C PHE A 170 15.81 9.70 -5.61
N ALA A 171 15.07 10.78 -5.84
CA ALA A 171 13.86 11.14 -5.10
C ALA A 171 12.70 11.45 -6.04
N GLY A 172 11.46 11.47 -5.55
CA GLY A 172 10.26 11.74 -6.33
C GLY A 172 10.17 10.85 -7.57
N ALA A 173 9.77 11.39 -8.71
CA ALA A 173 9.65 10.67 -9.98
C ALA A 173 10.98 10.02 -10.44
N GLY A 174 12.12 10.49 -9.95
CA GLY A 174 13.42 9.87 -10.21
C GLY A 174 13.67 8.58 -9.44
N PHE A 175 12.92 8.30 -8.37
CA PHE A 175 13.13 7.13 -7.53
C PHE A 175 13.07 5.80 -8.30
N ILE A 176 12.13 5.66 -9.24
CA ILE A 176 12.00 4.46 -10.08
C ILE A 176 13.19 4.21 -11.03
N GLN A 177 14.08 5.18 -11.19
CA GLN A 177 15.28 5.03 -12.00
C GLN A 177 16.43 4.36 -11.23
N SER A 178 16.35 4.30 -9.90
CA SER A 178 17.29 3.58 -9.04
C SER A 178 16.94 2.10 -8.94
N ASP A 179 17.94 1.26 -8.67
CA ASP A 179 17.71 -0.16 -8.42
C ASP A 179 16.87 -0.38 -7.14
N ALA A 180 17.02 0.49 -6.14
CA ALA A 180 16.19 0.49 -4.94
C ALA A 180 14.72 0.85 -5.23
N GLY A 181 14.48 1.84 -6.09
CA GLY A 181 13.12 2.20 -6.52
C GLY A 181 12.44 1.07 -7.29
N ILE A 182 13.17 0.39 -8.17
CA ILE A 182 12.69 -0.81 -8.86
C ILE A 182 12.37 -1.91 -7.85
N PHE A 183 13.29 -2.18 -6.90
CA PHE A 183 13.07 -3.18 -5.86
C PHE A 183 11.83 -2.88 -5.01
N VAL A 184 11.66 -1.64 -4.55
CA VAL A 184 10.49 -1.23 -3.76
C VAL A 184 9.20 -1.41 -4.57
N ASN A 185 9.17 -1.00 -5.83
CA ASN A 185 7.99 -1.16 -6.68
C ASN A 185 7.67 -2.64 -7.01
N ASP A 186 8.67 -3.51 -7.01
CA ASP A 186 8.48 -4.94 -7.30
C ASP A 186 8.21 -5.79 -6.04
N HIS A 187 8.51 -5.28 -4.81
CA HIS A 187 8.54 -6.11 -3.61
C HIS A 187 7.91 -5.47 -2.36
N CYS A 188 7.48 -4.20 -2.37
CA CYS A 188 6.93 -3.57 -1.16
C CYS A 188 5.70 -4.30 -0.61
N TYR A 189 4.93 -4.98 -1.46
CA TYR A 189 3.77 -5.77 -1.08
C TYR A 189 4.12 -7.02 -0.24
N ASP A 190 5.34 -7.53 -0.31
CA ASP A 190 5.82 -8.62 0.58
C ASP A 190 5.98 -8.15 2.03
N TYR A 191 6.03 -6.83 2.25
CA TYR A 191 6.19 -6.16 3.54
C TYR A 191 4.94 -5.39 4.00
N GLY A 192 3.79 -5.66 3.39
CA GLY A 192 2.53 -5.03 3.76
C GLY A 192 2.28 -3.64 3.14
N PHE A 193 3.13 -3.18 2.22
CA PHE A 193 2.95 -1.90 1.51
C PHE A 193 2.46 -2.11 0.08
N ILE A 194 1.83 -1.08 -0.47
CA ILE A 194 1.48 -0.96 -1.89
C ILE A 194 2.07 0.32 -2.47
N ILE A 195 2.31 0.36 -3.78
CA ILE A 195 2.46 1.62 -4.50
C ILE A 195 1.07 2.22 -4.62
N ARG A 196 0.83 3.29 -3.87
CA ARG A 196 -0.52 3.85 -3.69
C ARG A 196 -1.12 4.43 -4.95
N TYR A 197 -0.29 5.09 -5.73
CA TYR A 197 -0.67 5.75 -6.98
C TYR A 197 0.08 5.11 -8.15
N PRO A 198 -0.39 3.91 -8.60
CA PRO A 198 0.28 3.18 -9.67
C PRO A 198 -0.01 3.81 -11.03
N TYR A 199 0.88 3.57 -11.98
CA TYR A 199 0.73 4.05 -13.34
C TYR A 199 -0.57 3.54 -14.00
N GLY A 200 -1.40 4.46 -14.50
CA GLY A 200 -2.70 4.17 -15.14
C GLY A 200 -3.88 4.12 -14.15
N GLY A 201 -3.66 4.51 -12.89
CA GLY A 201 -4.70 4.66 -11.87
C GLY A 201 -5.20 6.10 -11.69
N GLU A 202 -4.66 7.06 -12.46
CA GLU A 202 -4.83 8.50 -12.27
C GLU A 202 -6.30 8.95 -12.32
N ASP A 203 -7.10 8.37 -13.21
CA ASP A 203 -8.53 8.70 -13.35
C ASP A 203 -9.37 8.33 -12.13
N ILE A 204 -8.89 7.40 -11.28
CA ILE A 204 -9.59 6.93 -10.07
C ILE A 204 -8.98 7.54 -8.82
N THR A 205 -7.65 7.48 -8.71
CA THR A 205 -6.94 7.97 -7.51
C THR A 205 -6.87 9.49 -7.44
N GLY A 206 -6.94 10.17 -8.59
CA GLY A 206 -6.75 11.61 -8.72
C GLY A 206 -5.28 12.08 -8.68
N PHE A 207 -4.34 11.13 -8.59
CA PHE A 207 -2.90 11.39 -8.53
C PHE A 207 -2.18 10.74 -9.70
N GLU A 208 -1.12 11.39 -10.20
CA GLU A 208 -0.20 10.80 -11.17
C GLU A 208 0.58 9.62 -10.55
N TYR A 209 1.32 8.88 -11.39
CA TYR A 209 2.16 7.79 -10.90
C TYR A 209 3.24 8.27 -9.92
N GLU A 210 3.19 7.75 -8.70
CA GLU A 210 4.12 8.08 -7.63
C GLU A 210 4.87 6.83 -7.13
N PRO A 211 5.97 6.41 -7.79
CA PRO A 211 6.74 5.22 -7.41
C PRO A 211 7.39 5.31 -6.03
N TRP A 212 7.46 6.48 -5.45
CA TRP A 212 8.03 6.76 -4.14
C TRP A 212 7.00 6.72 -3.01
N HIS A 213 5.70 6.89 -3.32
CA HIS A 213 4.62 6.94 -2.33
C HIS A 213 4.12 5.53 -2.03
N ILE A 214 4.57 4.98 -0.89
CA ILE A 214 4.15 3.67 -0.41
C ILE A 214 3.09 3.82 0.70
N ARG A 215 2.04 3.01 0.62
CA ARG A 215 0.97 2.96 1.60
C ARG A 215 0.94 1.59 2.27
N TYR A 216 0.95 1.57 3.60
CA TYR A 216 0.76 0.35 4.38
C TYR A 216 -0.71 -0.06 4.43
N VAL A 217 -0.97 -1.30 4.08
CA VAL A 217 -2.29 -1.96 4.16
C VAL A 217 -2.22 -3.31 4.90
N GLY A 218 -1.02 -3.72 5.30
CA GLY A 218 -0.77 -4.98 6.01
C GLY A 218 -0.81 -6.22 5.12
N LEU A 219 -0.33 -7.33 5.69
CA LEU A 219 -0.45 -8.65 5.07
C LEU A 219 -1.76 -9.32 5.51
N PRO A 220 -2.42 -10.06 4.63
CA PRO A 220 -2.04 -10.39 3.23
C PRO A 220 -2.58 -9.38 2.20
N HIS A 221 -3.20 -8.27 2.64
CA HIS A 221 -3.94 -7.33 1.80
C HIS A 221 -3.07 -6.71 0.70
N SER A 222 -1.83 -6.33 1.02
CA SER A 222 -0.88 -5.79 0.04
C SER A 222 -0.59 -6.76 -1.11
N LYS A 223 -0.40 -8.04 -0.81
CA LYS A 223 -0.21 -9.08 -1.84
C LYS A 223 -1.45 -9.26 -2.68
N LEU A 224 -2.61 -9.31 -2.05
CA LEU A 224 -3.88 -9.49 -2.78
C LEU A 224 -4.18 -8.29 -3.69
N ILE A 225 -3.90 -7.05 -3.25
CA ILE A 225 -4.01 -5.84 -4.09
C ILE A 225 -3.06 -5.93 -5.27
N GLU A 226 -1.78 -6.25 -5.06
CA GLU A 226 -0.79 -6.39 -6.13
C GLU A 226 -1.18 -7.48 -7.12
N GLU A 227 -1.54 -8.67 -6.66
CA GLU A 227 -1.92 -9.80 -7.51
C GLU A 227 -3.23 -9.57 -8.26
N SER A 228 -4.22 -8.93 -7.62
CA SER A 228 -5.47 -8.58 -8.27
C SER A 228 -5.30 -7.43 -9.26
N GLY A 229 -4.30 -6.57 -9.06
CA GLY A 229 -4.09 -5.35 -9.84
C GLY A 229 -5.20 -4.32 -9.65
N CYS A 230 -6.00 -4.44 -8.59
CA CYS A 230 -6.99 -3.43 -8.24
C CYS A 230 -6.33 -2.21 -7.59
N LEU A 231 -6.98 -1.07 -7.65
CA LEU A 231 -6.62 0.09 -6.86
C LEU A 231 -7.14 -0.07 -5.43
N PHE A 232 -6.59 0.69 -4.50
CA PHE A 232 -7.03 0.61 -3.10
C PHE A 232 -8.48 1.08 -2.95
N GLU A 233 -8.94 1.98 -3.81
CA GLU A 233 -10.32 2.42 -3.93
C GLU A 233 -11.30 1.26 -4.20
N ASP A 234 -10.90 0.32 -5.05
CA ASP A 234 -11.74 -0.81 -5.48
C ASP A 234 -11.53 -2.06 -4.59
N TYR A 235 -10.55 -2.05 -3.70
CA TYR A 235 -10.15 -3.24 -2.95
C TYR A 235 -11.28 -3.83 -2.11
N ALA A 236 -12.06 -2.99 -1.45
CA ALA A 236 -13.17 -3.42 -0.62
C ALA A 236 -14.26 -4.15 -1.39
N ASP A 237 -14.41 -3.88 -2.69
CA ASP A 237 -15.41 -4.50 -3.56
C ASP A 237 -15.09 -5.95 -3.94
N LEU A 238 -13.85 -6.40 -3.67
CA LEU A 238 -13.48 -7.82 -3.82
C LEU A 238 -14.19 -8.72 -2.80
N PHE A 239 -14.76 -8.16 -1.72
CA PHE A 239 -15.29 -8.90 -0.59
C PHE A 239 -16.80 -8.71 -0.44
N GLU A 240 -17.52 -9.82 -0.40
CA GLU A 240 -18.93 -9.84 -0.05
C GLU A 240 -19.09 -9.58 1.46
N VAL A 241 -19.90 -8.60 1.83
CA VAL A 241 -20.11 -8.23 3.24
C VAL A 241 -20.73 -9.41 4.01
N GLY A 242 -20.14 -9.73 5.16
CA GLY A 242 -20.58 -10.83 6.01
C GLY A 242 -20.01 -12.21 5.64
N GLU A 243 -19.22 -12.29 4.57
CA GLU A 243 -18.60 -13.54 4.09
C GLU A 243 -17.08 -13.52 4.32
N TYR A 244 -16.49 -14.70 4.50
CA TYR A 244 -15.05 -14.88 4.53
C TYR A 244 -14.52 -15.39 3.19
N SER A 245 -13.35 -14.88 2.81
CA SER A 245 -12.53 -15.36 1.71
C SER A 245 -11.24 -15.96 2.23
N GLU A 246 -10.77 -17.06 1.64
CA GLU A 246 -9.47 -17.66 1.96
C GLU A 246 -8.41 -17.17 0.95
N TYR A 247 -7.27 -16.72 1.47
CA TYR A 247 -6.13 -16.32 0.66
C TYR A 247 -4.82 -16.57 1.42
N GLU A 248 -3.91 -17.37 0.85
CA GLU A 248 -2.54 -17.64 1.36
C GLU A 248 -2.42 -17.93 2.87
N GLY A 249 -3.33 -18.70 3.43
CA GLY A 249 -3.31 -19.04 4.87
C GLY A 249 -3.93 -17.95 5.75
N TYR A 250 -4.75 -17.10 5.16
CA TYR A 250 -5.58 -16.13 5.87
C TYR A 250 -7.06 -16.32 5.56
N LEU A 251 -7.90 -15.99 6.52
CA LEU A 251 -9.31 -15.68 6.31
C LEU A 251 -9.49 -14.18 6.36
N ILE A 252 -10.12 -13.63 5.34
CA ILE A 252 -10.39 -12.20 5.22
C ILE A 252 -11.89 -12.03 5.11
N GLY A 253 -12.50 -11.32 6.04
CA GLY A 253 -13.92 -11.01 6.04
C GLY A 253 -14.14 -9.50 6.11
N ARG A 254 -15.11 -8.99 5.34
CA ARG A 254 -15.59 -7.61 5.46
C ARG A 254 -16.92 -7.63 6.19
N MET A 255 -17.00 -7.07 7.40
CA MET A 255 -18.11 -7.25 8.35
C MET A 255 -18.76 -5.94 8.74
N PRO A 256 -20.09 -5.93 9.02
CA PRO A 256 -20.73 -4.79 9.67
C PRO A 256 -20.14 -4.58 11.09
N LYS A 257 -20.04 -3.33 11.54
CA LYS A 257 -19.48 -2.98 12.86
C LYS A 257 -20.30 -3.51 14.05
N ASP A 258 -21.55 -3.81 13.85
CA ASP A 258 -22.48 -4.37 14.85
C ASP A 258 -22.60 -5.89 14.79
N GLU A 259 -22.01 -6.55 13.77
CA GLU A 259 -22.06 -7.99 13.57
C GLU A 259 -20.71 -8.54 13.06
N ILE A 260 -19.66 -8.38 13.87
CA ILE A 260 -18.32 -8.88 13.56
C ILE A 260 -18.26 -10.36 13.94
N ARG A 261 -18.15 -11.24 12.94
CA ARG A 261 -18.07 -12.69 13.13
C ARG A 261 -16.61 -13.11 13.15
N ILE A 262 -16.16 -13.72 14.26
CA ILE A 262 -14.77 -14.18 14.42
C ILE A 262 -14.78 -15.69 14.69
N PRO A 263 -13.98 -16.50 13.97
CA PRO A 263 -13.90 -17.94 14.24
C PRO A 263 -13.51 -18.23 15.70
N LYS A 264 -14.18 -19.16 16.37
CA LYS A 264 -14.00 -19.44 17.81
C LYS A 264 -12.58 -19.79 18.21
N ASP A 265 -11.85 -20.44 17.32
CA ASP A 265 -10.46 -20.88 17.57
C ASP A 265 -9.40 -19.93 16.99
N ALA A 266 -9.83 -18.75 16.51
CA ALA A 266 -8.91 -17.75 15.94
C ALA A 266 -7.98 -17.18 17.01
N LYS A 267 -6.67 -17.17 16.73
CA LYS A 267 -5.64 -16.67 17.65
C LYS A 267 -5.09 -15.33 17.20
N ASP A 268 -4.71 -15.22 15.93
CA ASP A 268 -4.10 -14.05 15.33
C ASP A 268 -5.16 -13.30 14.51
N VAL A 269 -5.87 -12.39 15.17
CA VAL A 269 -6.96 -11.61 14.58
C VAL A 269 -6.58 -10.13 14.57
N VAL A 270 -6.67 -9.51 13.41
CA VAL A 270 -6.55 -8.06 13.22
C VAL A 270 -7.86 -7.54 12.66
N ILE A 271 -8.34 -6.45 13.23
CA ILE A 271 -9.55 -5.75 12.80
C ILE A 271 -9.15 -4.35 12.34
N SER A 272 -9.53 -3.97 11.12
CA SER A 272 -9.26 -2.64 10.58
C SER A 272 -10.52 -2.02 9.99
N GLU A 273 -10.83 -0.79 10.36
CA GLU A 273 -11.91 -0.03 9.73
C GLU A 273 -11.56 0.28 8.27
N ASP A 274 -12.53 0.16 7.36
CA ASP A 274 -12.31 0.42 5.92
C ASP A 274 -12.55 1.88 5.51
N GLY A 275 -13.10 2.72 6.40
CA GLY A 275 -13.53 4.08 6.08
C GLY A 275 -14.87 4.14 5.32
N LEU A 276 -15.43 3.00 4.93
CA LEU A 276 -16.66 2.86 4.13
C LEU A 276 -17.87 2.38 4.97
N GLY A 277 -17.70 2.31 6.29
CA GLY A 277 -18.76 1.91 7.24
C GLY A 277 -18.66 0.47 7.72
N PHE A 278 -17.67 -0.29 7.26
CA PHE A 278 -17.43 -1.68 7.63
C PHE A 278 -16.06 -1.86 8.31
N VAL A 279 -15.77 -3.07 8.71
CA VAL A 279 -14.45 -3.47 9.18
C VAL A 279 -13.97 -4.69 8.41
N PHE A 280 -12.69 -4.76 8.15
CA PHE A 280 -12.02 -6.00 7.78
C PHE A 280 -11.64 -6.78 9.02
N VAL A 281 -11.87 -8.08 8.98
CA VAL A 281 -11.41 -9.06 9.97
C VAL A 281 -10.42 -9.96 9.26
N THR A 282 -9.16 -9.87 9.64
CA THR A 282 -8.08 -10.68 9.09
C THR A 282 -7.63 -11.69 10.11
N VAL A 283 -7.77 -12.97 9.81
CA VAL A 283 -7.39 -14.07 10.68
C VAL A 283 -6.29 -14.88 10.02
N LYS A 284 -5.12 -14.96 10.66
CA LYS A 284 -4.07 -15.85 10.20
C LYS A 284 -4.42 -17.29 10.59
N THR A 285 -4.55 -18.17 9.61
CA THR A 285 -4.77 -19.59 9.85
C THR A 285 -3.42 -20.30 10.01
N GLU A 286 -3.37 -21.36 10.84
CA GLU A 286 -2.16 -22.17 10.94
C GLU A 286 -1.86 -22.77 9.54
N ALA A 287 -0.63 -22.67 9.09
CA ALA A 287 -0.19 -23.34 7.86
C ALA A 287 -0.39 -24.85 8.04
N LYS A 288 -1.22 -25.44 7.18
CA LYS A 288 -1.44 -26.89 7.15
C LYS A 288 -0.22 -27.64 6.68
#